data_77dd0ac34e47713188e1040fae4162f0
#
_entry.id   77dd0ac34e47713188e1040fae4162f0
#
_cell.length_a   1.000
_cell.length_b   1.000
_cell.length_c   1.000
_cell.angle_alpha   90.00
_cell.angle_beta   90.00
_cell.angle_gamma   90.00
#
_symmetry.space_group_name_H-M   'P 1'
#
loop_
_entity.id
_entity.type
_entity.pdbx_description
1 polymer ?
#
loop_
_entity_poly.entity_id
_entity_poly.type
_entity_poly.pdbx_seq_one_letter_code
_entity_poly.pdbx_strand_id
1 'polypeptide(L)'
;MLAADADVLDENLGRLRDAGPEYGGTLTNHAPMVAEALVSLRRPELVEDWISAYLPQLDEPFGPLEPIPATRWRTALGDLRRATDWQTFFATEIARDGWRTALHTWWPRLLPGVAAGATHGVIRASHAVRGLAAGDTEERRAEFATALAYWAARYAPLPGLPLGTGGLPLARAVEGIPLHPGGVHPGLIRDRLNTVADIDGFPAAVSALRAPEDVGAAMSDLAATFARVFLTQGRRWPTAFVHAVTAPVAAGSVLPLLPADTARATHDALWRLAAGLYSVHAPDAETEPLPLGEPAAEEDLIDRAVANGDEHAIKLTEACLRQYRSTGDHMLLHAAEHGLTLLPEA
;
A
#
# COMPACT_ATOMS: atom_id res chain seq x y z
N MET A 1 11.42 -17.00 7.57
CA MET A 1 11.29 -16.37 8.89
C MET A 1 11.66 -17.43 9.92
N LEU A 2 12.60 -17.15 10.82
CA LEU A 2 12.97 -18.03 11.92
C LEU A 2 11.84 -17.99 12.98
N ALA A 3 11.73 -19.01 13.84
CA ALA A 3 10.68 -19.04 14.89
C ALA A 3 10.76 -17.81 15.82
N ALA A 4 11.96 -17.38 16.19
CA ALA A 4 12.18 -16.18 17.01
C ALA A 4 11.70 -14.89 16.33
N ASP A 5 11.87 -14.77 15.00
CA ASP A 5 11.39 -13.60 14.24
C ASP A 5 9.85 -13.56 14.20
N ALA A 6 9.22 -14.74 14.21
CA ALA A 6 7.77 -14.88 14.26
C ALA A 6 7.20 -14.41 15.60
N ASP A 7 7.87 -14.76 16.70
CA ASP A 7 7.45 -14.38 18.05
C ASP A 7 7.52 -12.86 18.26
N VAL A 8 8.58 -12.21 17.76
CA VAL A 8 8.73 -10.74 17.83
C VAL A 8 7.61 -10.02 17.08
N LEU A 9 7.26 -10.49 15.87
CA LEU A 9 6.15 -9.88 15.12
C LEU A 9 4.84 -10.04 15.88
N ASP A 10 4.53 -11.22 16.39
CA ASP A 10 3.28 -11.52 17.07
C ASP A 10 3.13 -10.70 18.36
N GLU A 11 4.20 -10.62 19.18
CA GLU A 11 4.23 -9.80 20.40
C GLU A 11 3.91 -8.34 20.09
N ASN A 12 4.55 -7.77 19.07
CA ASN A 12 4.34 -6.37 18.72
C ASN A 12 3.00 -6.10 18.05
N LEU A 13 2.45 -7.03 17.25
CA LEU A 13 1.07 -6.95 16.78
C LEU A 13 0.07 -6.98 17.94
N GLY A 14 0.35 -7.78 18.98
CA GLY A 14 -0.42 -7.80 20.22
C GLY A 14 -0.46 -6.43 20.91
N ARG A 15 0.67 -5.72 20.99
CA ARG A 15 0.77 -4.35 21.55
C ARG A 15 -0.02 -3.32 20.75
N LEU A 16 -0.16 -3.53 19.44
CA LEU A 16 -0.88 -2.63 18.54
C LEU A 16 -2.38 -2.91 18.43
N ARG A 17 -2.88 -3.97 19.07
CA ARG A 17 -4.28 -4.45 18.96
C ARG A 17 -5.30 -3.37 19.29
N ASP A 18 -5.03 -2.59 20.34
CA ASP A 18 -5.93 -1.56 20.86
C ASP A 18 -5.48 -0.13 20.45
N ALA A 19 -4.52 -0.01 19.54
CA ALA A 19 -4.07 1.28 19.04
C ALA A 19 -5.03 1.86 18.00
N GLY A 20 -5.12 3.19 17.95
CA GLY A 20 -5.94 3.90 16.97
C GLY A 20 -5.54 3.62 15.53
N PRO A 21 -6.49 3.76 14.60
CA PRO A 21 -6.25 3.49 13.18
C PRO A 21 -5.40 4.58 12.49
N GLU A 22 -5.23 5.72 13.13
CA GLU A 22 -4.55 6.90 12.58
C GLU A 22 -3.77 7.65 13.67
N TYR A 23 -3.03 8.66 13.25
CA TYR A 23 -2.38 9.66 14.11
C TYR A 23 -2.53 11.06 13.50
N GLY A 24 -2.43 12.09 14.36
CA GLY A 24 -2.62 13.47 13.93
C GLY A 24 -3.98 13.73 13.28
N GLY A 25 -4.96 12.89 13.56
CA GLY A 25 -6.35 12.97 13.07
C GLY A 25 -6.56 12.59 11.60
N THR A 26 -5.50 12.27 10.85
CA THR A 26 -5.62 12.07 9.39
C THR A 26 -4.63 11.09 8.77
N LEU A 27 -3.51 10.81 9.42
CA LEU A 27 -2.44 9.99 8.90
C LEU A 27 -2.60 8.54 9.38
N THR A 28 -2.38 7.61 8.49
CA THR A 28 -2.56 6.18 8.76
C THR A 28 -1.59 5.67 9.84
N ASN A 29 -2.04 4.80 10.73
CA ASN A 29 -1.18 4.02 11.59
C ASN A 29 -0.31 3.06 10.74
N HIS A 30 1.00 3.32 10.68
CA HIS A 30 1.95 2.55 9.88
C HIS A 30 2.58 1.39 10.66
N ALA A 31 2.43 1.35 11.99
CA ALA A 31 3.19 0.45 12.84
C ALA A 31 3.11 -1.04 12.45
N PRO A 32 1.96 -1.63 12.13
CA PRO A 32 1.91 -3.04 11.73
C PRO A 32 2.67 -3.33 10.42
N MET A 33 2.67 -2.37 9.49
CA MET A 33 3.37 -2.51 8.22
C MET A 33 4.88 -2.41 8.39
N VAL A 34 5.34 -1.50 9.25
CA VAL A 34 6.77 -1.33 9.57
C VAL A 34 7.30 -2.54 10.35
N ALA A 35 6.53 -3.03 11.33
CA ALA A 35 6.91 -4.25 12.07
C ALA A 35 7.17 -5.43 11.11
N GLU A 36 6.25 -5.68 10.18
CA GLU A 36 6.39 -6.75 9.20
C GLU A 36 7.53 -6.47 8.21
N ALA A 37 7.72 -5.21 7.79
CA ALA A 37 8.81 -4.80 6.92
C ALA A 37 10.18 -5.00 7.57
N LEU A 38 10.37 -4.61 8.84
CA LEU A 38 11.61 -4.82 9.58
C LEU A 38 11.96 -6.32 9.72
N VAL A 39 10.96 -7.16 10.04
CA VAL A 39 11.15 -8.61 10.07
C VAL A 39 11.55 -9.14 8.68
N SER A 40 10.92 -8.65 7.61
CA SER A 40 11.26 -9.00 6.22
C SER A 40 12.66 -8.54 5.81
N LEU A 41 13.13 -7.42 6.33
CA LEU A 41 14.49 -6.88 6.16
C LEU A 41 15.53 -7.56 7.06
N ARG A 42 15.13 -8.56 7.86
CA ARG A 42 15.97 -9.29 8.83
C ARG A 42 16.54 -8.38 9.93
N ARG A 43 15.72 -7.48 10.42
CA ARG A 43 15.98 -6.58 11.56
C ARG A 43 14.89 -6.72 12.63
N PRO A 44 14.52 -7.97 13.05
CA PRO A 44 13.46 -8.18 14.05
C PRO A 44 13.80 -7.53 15.40
N GLU A 45 15.08 -7.43 15.74
CA GLU A 45 15.56 -6.82 16.98
C GLU A 45 15.22 -5.33 17.12
N LEU A 46 14.86 -4.66 16.03
CA LEU A 46 14.52 -3.24 16.03
C LEU A 46 13.02 -2.96 16.12
N VAL A 47 12.20 -3.99 15.98
CA VAL A 47 10.72 -3.82 15.93
C VAL A 47 10.19 -3.24 17.23
N GLU A 48 10.63 -3.75 18.38
CA GLU A 48 10.14 -3.33 19.70
C GLU A 48 10.45 -1.85 19.98
N ASP A 49 11.69 -1.45 19.73
CA ASP A 49 12.14 -0.06 19.97
C ASP A 49 11.41 0.90 19.04
N TRP A 50 11.30 0.56 17.75
CA TRP A 50 10.61 1.38 16.78
C TRP A 50 9.14 1.57 17.14
N ILE A 51 8.43 0.47 17.50
CA ILE A 51 7.02 0.54 17.91
C ILE A 51 6.86 1.33 19.21
N SER A 52 7.77 1.18 20.18
CA SER A 52 7.71 1.91 21.44
C SER A 52 7.84 3.42 21.25
N ALA A 53 8.65 3.86 20.28
CA ALA A 53 8.78 5.26 19.90
C ALA A 53 7.57 5.79 19.12
N TYR A 54 6.91 4.93 18.33
CA TYR A 54 5.79 5.30 17.46
C TYR A 54 4.43 5.31 18.17
N LEU A 55 4.18 4.37 19.09
CA LEU A 55 2.90 4.20 19.79
C LEU A 55 2.34 5.49 20.40
N PRO A 56 3.14 6.36 21.07
CA PRO A 56 2.61 7.58 21.68
C PRO A 56 2.04 8.61 20.69
N GLN A 57 2.31 8.45 19.40
CA GLN A 57 1.81 9.36 18.37
C GLN A 57 0.40 8.97 17.88
N LEU A 58 -0.02 7.72 18.13
CA LEU A 58 -1.30 7.22 17.65
C LEU A 58 -2.47 7.87 18.38
N ASP A 59 -3.51 8.21 17.61
CA ASP A 59 -4.76 8.67 18.15
C ASP A 59 -5.47 7.53 18.95
N GLU A 60 -6.36 7.88 19.86
CA GLU A 60 -7.18 6.91 20.56
C GLU A 60 -8.11 6.17 19.57
N PRO A 61 -8.38 4.88 19.78
CA PRO A 61 -9.31 4.15 18.94
C PRO A 61 -10.73 4.68 19.11
N PHE A 62 -11.53 4.59 18.06
CA PHE A 62 -12.95 4.90 18.15
C PHE A 62 -13.68 3.86 19.01
N GLY A 63 -14.56 4.30 19.89
CA GLY A 63 -15.48 3.39 20.59
C GLY A 63 -16.45 2.69 19.62
N PRO A 64 -16.95 1.49 19.95
CA PRO A 64 -17.93 0.80 19.12
C PRO A 64 -19.25 1.61 19.07
N LEU A 65 -19.86 1.68 17.88
CA LEU A 65 -21.14 2.35 17.67
C LEU A 65 -22.29 1.32 17.57
N GLU A 66 -22.26 0.45 16.58
CA GLU A 66 -23.29 -0.58 16.37
C GLU A 66 -22.74 -1.74 15.54
N PRO A 67 -23.22 -2.97 15.70
CA PRO A 67 -22.82 -4.10 14.87
C PRO A 67 -23.11 -3.85 13.39
N ILE A 68 -22.20 -4.26 12.51
CA ILE A 68 -22.37 -4.17 11.05
C ILE A 68 -23.19 -5.38 10.57
N PRO A 69 -24.40 -5.19 10.01
CA PRO A 69 -25.17 -6.31 9.48
C PRO A 69 -24.53 -6.85 8.20
N ALA A 70 -24.30 -8.16 8.12
CA ALA A 70 -23.70 -8.82 6.95
C ALA A 70 -24.45 -8.56 5.63
N THR A 71 -25.76 -8.31 5.70
CA THR A 71 -26.58 -8.02 4.51
C THR A 71 -26.54 -6.57 4.07
N ARG A 72 -26.08 -5.63 4.95
CA ARG A 72 -26.04 -4.18 4.69
C ARG A 72 -24.68 -3.56 4.97
N TRP A 73 -23.61 -4.33 4.93
CA TRP A 73 -22.26 -3.87 5.22
C TRP A 73 -21.85 -2.63 4.41
N ARG A 74 -22.35 -2.48 3.16
CA ARG A 74 -22.01 -1.34 2.30
C ARG A 74 -22.38 0.01 2.89
N THR A 75 -23.37 0.09 3.76
CA THR A 75 -23.81 1.35 4.39
C THR A 75 -22.82 1.89 5.41
N ALA A 76 -21.86 1.05 5.86
CA ALA A 76 -20.83 1.43 6.82
C ALA A 76 -19.47 1.74 6.14
N LEU A 77 -19.36 1.59 4.81
CA LEU A 77 -18.13 1.92 4.08
C LEU A 77 -17.82 3.41 4.12
N GLY A 78 -16.55 3.75 4.27
CA GLY A 78 -16.05 5.13 4.20
C GLY A 78 -16.29 5.97 5.46
N ASP A 79 -16.78 5.38 6.54
CA ASP A 79 -16.93 6.06 7.84
C ASP A 79 -15.88 5.55 8.84
N LEU A 80 -14.85 6.34 9.09
CA LEU A 80 -13.75 5.98 9.99
C LEU A 80 -14.24 5.74 11.43
N ARG A 81 -15.31 6.39 11.89
CA ARG A 81 -15.88 6.18 13.22
C ARG A 81 -16.37 4.74 13.42
N ARG A 82 -16.58 4.01 12.32
CA ARG A 82 -17.00 2.60 12.31
C ARG A 82 -15.82 1.62 12.32
N ALA A 83 -14.57 2.11 12.49
CA ALA A 83 -13.38 1.25 12.44
C ALA A 83 -13.44 0.08 13.44
N THR A 84 -13.83 0.34 14.67
CA THR A 84 -13.98 -0.70 15.73
C THR A 84 -15.13 -1.68 15.43
N ASP A 85 -16.23 -1.20 14.85
CA ASP A 85 -17.32 -2.09 14.43
C ASP A 85 -16.88 -2.99 13.27
N TRP A 86 -16.13 -2.45 12.32
CA TRP A 86 -15.52 -3.23 11.23
C TRP A 86 -14.51 -4.24 11.75
N GLN A 87 -13.68 -3.88 12.73
CA GLN A 87 -12.72 -4.81 13.33
C GLN A 87 -13.44 -6.01 13.98
N THR A 88 -14.49 -5.75 14.74
CA THR A 88 -15.33 -6.80 15.34
C THR A 88 -15.99 -7.67 14.26
N PHE A 89 -16.50 -7.04 13.20
CA PHE A 89 -17.11 -7.74 12.07
C PHE A 89 -16.12 -8.69 11.40
N PHE A 90 -14.93 -8.20 11.02
CA PHE A 90 -13.93 -9.03 10.35
C PHE A 90 -13.32 -10.09 11.25
N ALA A 91 -13.10 -9.80 12.53
CA ALA A 91 -12.66 -10.80 13.50
C ALA A 91 -13.66 -11.97 13.58
N THR A 92 -14.97 -11.67 13.56
CA THR A 92 -16.04 -12.69 13.53
C THR A 92 -16.03 -13.51 12.22
N GLU A 93 -15.90 -12.84 11.08
CA GLU A 93 -15.83 -13.52 9.77
C GLU A 93 -14.60 -14.46 9.69
N ILE A 94 -13.43 -13.98 10.15
CA ILE A 94 -12.19 -14.76 10.15
C ILE A 94 -12.27 -15.93 11.12
N ALA A 95 -12.85 -15.74 12.30
CA ALA A 95 -13.01 -16.82 13.29
C ALA A 95 -13.96 -17.91 12.78
N ARG A 96 -15.02 -17.52 12.06
CA ARG A 96 -16.02 -18.46 11.52
C ARG A 96 -15.50 -19.25 10.32
N ASP A 97 -14.88 -18.58 9.34
CA ASP A 97 -14.62 -19.15 8.01
C ASP A 97 -13.12 -19.30 7.69
N GLY A 98 -12.25 -18.82 8.56
CA GLY A 98 -10.81 -18.74 8.37
C GLY A 98 -10.37 -17.56 7.50
N TRP A 99 -9.12 -17.12 7.68
CA TRP A 99 -8.59 -15.94 7.03
C TRP A 99 -8.52 -16.03 5.49
N ARG A 100 -8.29 -17.23 4.92
CA ARG A 100 -8.27 -17.41 3.46
C ARG A 100 -9.65 -17.19 2.84
N THR A 101 -10.70 -17.69 3.47
CA THR A 101 -12.08 -17.45 3.02
C THR A 101 -12.44 -15.98 3.15
N ALA A 102 -12.05 -15.33 4.25
CA ALA A 102 -12.22 -13.90 4.43
C ALA A 102 -11.48 -13.10 3.34
N LEU A 103 -10.23 -13.46 3.04
CA LEU A 103 -9.45 -12.86 1.94
C LEU A 103 -10.19 -12.96 0.60
N HIS A 104 -10.60 -14.15 0.19
CA HIS A 104 -11.29 -14.37 -1.09
C HIS A 104 -12.64 -13.64 -1.17
N THR A 105 -13.32 -13.48 -0.02
CA THR A 105 -14.63 -12.83 0.05
C THR A 105 -14.51 -11.30 0.06
N TRP A 106 -13.56 -10.76 0.83
CA TRP A 106 -13.53 -9.33 1.14
C TRP A 106 -12.55 -8.54 0.29
N TRP A 107 -11.48 -9.15 -0.19
CA TRP A 107 -10.56 -8.47 -1.08
C TRP A 107 -11.25 -7.90 -2.32
N PRO A 108 -12.01 -8.69 -3.12
CA PRO A 108 -12.72 -8.14 -4.28
C PRO A 108 -13.82 -7.14 -3.92
N ARG A 109 -14.40 -7.23 -2.71
CA ARG A 109 -15.43 -6.27 -2.24
C ARG A 109 -14.85 -4.92 -1.85
N LEU A 110 -13.63 -4.90 -1.31
CA LEU A 110 -12.94 -3.68 -0.87
C LEU A 110 -12.09 -3.08 -1.99
N LEU A 111 -11.68 -3.86 -2.96
CA LEU A 111 -10.79 -3.45 -4.05
C LEU A 111 -11.25 -2.20 -4.82
N PRO A 112 -12.54 -1.96 -5.10
CA PRO A 112 -12.97 -0.69 -5.71
C PRO A 112 -12.58 0.54 -4.87
N GLY A 113 -12.42 0.38 -3.56
CA GLY A 113 -11.94 1.42 -2.63
C GLY A 113 -10.42 1.42 -2.46
N VAL A 114 -9.64 1.15 -3.50
CA VAL A 114 -8.18 1.02 -3.47
C VAL A 114 -7.45 2.28 -2.99
N ALA A 115 -8.07 3.46 -3.09
CA ALA A 115 -7.52 4.72 -2.60
C ALA A 115 -7.72 4.95 -1.08
N ALA A 116 -8.29 3.97 -0.36
CA ALA A 116 -8.54 4.05 1.09
C ALA A 116 -7.29 4.44 1.88
N GLY A 117 -7.38 5.53 2.67
CA GLY A 117 -6.25 6.04 3.44
C GLY A 117 -5.00 6.33 2.58
N ALA A 118 -5.18 6.92 1.39
CA ALA A 118 -4.11 7.12 0.42
C ALA A 118 -3.36 5.80 0.08
N THR A 119 -4.11 4.72 -0.19
CA THR A 119 -3.62 3.36 -0.51
C THR A 119 -3.30 2.46 0.68
N HIS A 120 -3.20 2.99 1.89
CA HIS A 120 -2.81 2.20 3.06
C HIS A 120 -3.77 1.03 3.36
N GLY A 121 -5.03 1.11 2.95
CA GLY A 121 -5.96 -0.01 3.10
C GLY A 121 -5.44 -1.28 2.42
N VAL A 122 -5.07 -1.20 1.14
CA VAL A 122 -4.54 -2.34 0.39
C VAL A 122 -3.12 -2.72 0.83
N ILE A 123 -2.25 -1.74 1.15
CA ILE A 123 -0.88 -2.00 1.61
C ILE A 123 -0.91 -2.74 2.94
N ARG A 124 -1.63 -2.24 3.94
CA ARG A 124 -1.73 -2.86 5.27
C ARG A 124 -2.32 -4.27 5.19
N ALA A 125 -3.41 -4.44 4.44
CA ALA A 125 -3.99 -5.77 4.22
C ALA A 125 -3.00 -6.74 3.56
N SER A 126 -2.16 -6.25 2.64
CA SER A 126 -1.12 -7.07 2.00
C SER A 126 -0.03 -7.50 2.99
N HIS A 127 0.46 -6.59 3.83
CA HIS A 127 1.42 -6.92 4.89
C HIS A 127 0.84 -7.95 5.87
N ALA A 128 -0.41 -7.76 6.31
CA ALA A 128 -1.09 -8.70 7.20
C ALA A 128 -1.24 -10.10 6.56
N VAL A 129 -1.58 -10.19 5.27
CA VAL A 129 -1.66 -11.46 4.54
C VAL A 129 -0.28 -12.12 4.41
N ARG A 130 0.80 -11.35 4.20
CA ARG A 130 2.18 -11.89 4.21
C ARG A 130 2.52 -12.50 5.57
N GLY A 131 2.19 -11.79 6.64
CA GLY A 131 2.35 -12.29 8.00
C GLY A 131 1.62 -13.62 8.21
N LEU A 132 0.35 -13.71 7.82
CA LEU A 132 -0.47 -14.93 7.91
C LEU A 132 0.05 -16.07 7.04
N ALA A 133 0.57 -15.78 5.86
CA ALA A 133 1.16 -16.79 4.99
C ALA A 133 2.47 -17.37 5.57
N ALA A 134 3.19 -16.57 6.37
CA ALA A 134 4.40 -17.02 7.07
C ALA A 134 4.10 -17.79 8.36
N GLY A 135 2.95 -17.52 9.01
CA GLY A 135 2.50 -18.24 10.22
C GLY A 135 1.10 -17.79 10.61
N ASP A 136 0.20 -18.73 10.85
CA ASP A 136 -1.20 -18.48 11.18
C ASP A 136 -1.38 -18.43 12.71
N THR A 137 -1.25 -17.23 13.30
CA THR A 137 -1.41 -16.97 14.74
C THR A 137 -2.64 -16.13 15.03
N GLU A 138 -3.04 -16.01 16.28
CA GLU A 138 -4.18 -15.18 16.70
C GLU A 138 -3.90 -13.69 16.43
N GLU A 139 -2.68 -13.24 16.74
CA GLU A 139 -2.24 -11.86 16.58
C GLU A 139 -2.28 -11.43 15.11
N ARG A 140 -1.82 -12.29 14.19
CA ARG A 140 -1.84 -12.02 12.74
C ARG A 140 -3.25 -12.06 12.17
N ARG A 141 -4.13 -12.92 12.68
CA ARG A 141 -5.56 -12.91 12.31
C ARG A 141 -6.23 -11.63 12.80
N ALA A 142 -5.90 -11.16 14.01
CA ALA A 142 -6.41 -9.91 14.55
C ALA A 142 -5.92 -8.70 13.73
N GLU A 143 -4.62 -8.67 13.37
CA GLU A 143 -4.10 -7.62 12.49
C GLU A 143 -4.76 -7.66 11.11
N PHE A 144 -5.00 -8.82 10.53
CA PHE A 144 -5.70 -8.89 9.25
C PHE A 144 -7.15 -8.38 9.36
N ALA A 145 -7.85 -8.68 10.44
CA ALA A 145 -9.17 -8.10 10.71
C ALA A 145 -9.11 -6.57 10.80
N THR A 146 -8.10 -6.03 11.50
CA THR A 146 -7.88 -4.58 11.65
C THR A 146 -7.50 -3.93 10.32
N ALA A 147 -6.69 -4.58 9.51
CA ALA A 147 -6.31 -4.10 8.18
C ALA A 147 -7.51 -4.00 7.22
N LEU A 148 -8.37 -5.03 7.19
CA LEU A 148 -9.62 -5.01 6.43
C LEU A 148 -10.58 -3.95 6.97
N ALA A 149 -10.65 -3.78 8.31
CA ALA A 149 -11.47 -2.77 8.97
C ALA A 149 -11.05 -1.36 8.55
N TYR A 150 -9.76 -1.07 8.55
CA TYR A 150 -9.24 0.21 8.08
C TYR A 150 -9.55 0.45 6.60
N TRP A 151 -9.37 -0.57 5.76
CA TRP A 151 -9.71 -0.48 4.32
C TRP A 151 -11.20 -0.15 4.12
N ALA A 152 -12.09 -0.84 4.85
CA ALA A 152 -13.52 -0.58 4.80
C ALA A 152 -13.90 0.79 5.36
N ALA A 153 -13.35 1.18 6.51
CA ALA A 153 -13.65 2.44 7.19
C ALA A 153 -13.13 3.68 6.43
N ARG A 154 -12.04 3.52 5.66
CA ARG A 154 -11.49 4.57 4.78
C ARG A 154 -11.79 4.33 3.30
N TYR A 155 -12.72 3.43 2.98
CA TYR A 155 -13.09 3.09 1.61
C TYR A 155 -13.27 4.34 0.75
N ALA A 156 -12.45 4.43 -0.31
CA ALA A 156 -12.44 5.56 -1.24
C ALA A 156 -12.28 5.04 -2.68
N PRO A 157 -13.36 5.00 -3.47
CA PRO A 157 -13.30 4.54 -4.85
C PRO A 157 -12.65 5.60 -5.74
N LEU A 158 -11.84 5.15 -6.69
CA LEU A 158 -11.37 6.00 -7.78
C LEU A 158 -12.36 5.96 -8.95
N PRO A 159 -12.57 7.08 -9.62
CA PRO A 159 -13.36 7.10 -10.84
C PRO A 159 -12.66 6.27 -11.91
N GLY A 160 -13.43 5.60 -12.75
CA GLY A 160 -12.88 4.85 -13.86
C GLY A 160 -13.84 3.82 -14.41
N LEU A 161 -13.65 3.51 -15.69
CA LEU A 161 -14.36 2.46 -16.40
C LEU A 161 -13.67 1.10 -16.17
N PRO A 162 -14.36 -0.02 -16.46
CA PRO A 162 -13.71 -1.33 -16.53
C PRO A 162 -12.48 -1.27 -17.44
N LEU A 163 -11.41 -1.94 -17.01
CA LEU A 163 -10.16 -2.04 -17.76
C LEU A 163 -10.17 -3.27 -18.65
N GLY A 164 -9.16 -3.40 -19.53
CA GLY A 164 -8.92 -4.63 -20.28
C GLY A 164 -9.37 -4.63 -21.73
N THR A 165 -9.77 -3.48 -22.29
CA THR A 165 -10.09 -3.34 -23.71
C THR A 165 -8.99 -2.64 -24.52
N GLY A 166 -7.95 -2.10 -23.84
CA GLY A 166 -6.85 -1.36 -24.46
C GLY A 166 -5.78 -2.26 -25.09
N GLY A 167 -4.95 -1.67 -25.92
CA GLY A 167 -3.85 -2.35 -26.60
C GLY A 167 -2.46 -1.79 -26.28
N LEU A 168 -2.35 -0.76 -25.43
CA LEU A 168 -1.06 -0.10 -25.17
C LEU A 168 -0.22 -0.89 -24.16
N PRO A 169 1.09 -1.02 -24.39
CA PRO A 169 2.02 -1.46 -23.35
C PRO A 169 2.13 -0.41 -22.26
N LEU A 170 2.53 -0.83 -21.04
CA LEU A 170 2.53 -0.01 -19.84
C LEU A 170 3.26 1.33 -20.00
N ALA A 171 4.46 1.34 -20.58
CA ALA A 171 5.23 2.57 -20.78
C ALA A 171 4.46 3.62 -21.62
N ARG A 172 3.76 3.18 -22.66
CA ARG A 172 2.96 4.07 -23.51
C ARG A 172 1.65 4.49 -22.83
N ALA A 173 1.09 3.62 -21.99
CA ALA A 173 -0.08 3.96 -21.19
C ALA A 173 0.27 5.06 -20.16
N VAL A 174 1.44 5.00 -19.54
CA VAL A 174 1.93 6.05 -18.61
C VAL A 174 2.13 7.38 -19.31
N GLU A 175 2.74 7.39 -20.51
CA GLU A 175 2.90 8.62 -21.32
C GLU A 175 1.57 9.28 -21.69
N GLY A 176 0.52 8.47 -21.81
CA GLY A 176 -0.83 8.92 -22.14
C GLY A 176 -1.69 9.39 -20.97
N ILE A 177 -1.19 9.33 -19.74
CA ILE A 177 -1.96 9.77 -18.56
C ILE A 177 -2.14 11.28 -18.59
N PRO A 178 -3.39 11.80 -18.59
CA PRO A 178 -3.63 13.25 -18.55
C PRO A 178 -3.25 13.79 -17.16
N LEU A 179 -2.57 14.93 -17.14
CA LEU A 179 -2.24 15.65 -15.93
C LEU A 179 -3.41 16.54 -15.50
N HIS A 180 -3.55 16.77 -14.20
CA HIS A 180 -4.62 17.61 -13.68
C HIS A 180 -4.46 19.06 -14.19
N PRO A 181 -5.44 19.64 -14.90
CA PRO A 181 -5.29 20.93 -15.59
C PRO A 181 -5.12 22.11 -14.63
N GLY A 182 -5.54 21.98 -13.37
CA GLY A 182 -5.41 22.98 -12.32
C GLY A 182 -4.11 22.89 -11.51
N GLY A 183 -3.16 22.04 -11.92
CA GLY A 183 -1.97 21.76 -11.13
C GLY A 183 -2.25 20.91 -9.89
N VAL A 184 -1.32 20.90 -8.93
CA VAL A 184 -1.47 20.12 -7.70
C VAL A 184 -2.34 20.85 -6.69
N HIS A 185 -3.47 20.26 -6.35
CA HIS A 185 -4.39 20.79 -5.34
C HIS A 185 -3.78 20.76 -3.92
N PRO A 186 -4.14 21.71 -3.04
CA PRO A 186 -3.77 21.65 -1.63
C PRO A 186 -4.41 20.42 -0.94
N GLY A 187 -3.86 20.05 0.21
CA GLY A 187 -4.40 18.94 1.01
C GLY A 187 -3.56 17.67 0.95
N LEU A 188 -4.10 16.61 1.51
CA LEU A 188 -3.47 15.30 1.57
C LEU A 188 -3.57 14.55 0.24
N ILE A 189 -2.81 13.48 0.09
CA ILE A 189 -2.84 12.60 -1.11
C ILE A 189 -4.29 12.17 -1.43
N ARG A 190 -5.07 11.78 -0.41
CA ARG A 190 -6.48 11.38 -0.59
C ARG A 190 -7.36 12.50 -1.16
N ASP A 191 -7.13 13.74 -0.73
CA ASP A 191 -7.91 14.89 -1.18
C ASP A 191 -7.61 15.18 -2.65
N ARG A 192 -6.35 15.05 -3.03
CA ARG A 192 -5.89 15.17 -4.42
C ARG A 192 -6.44 14.04 -5.29
N LEU A 193 -6.43 12.80 -4.82
CA LEU A 193 -7.01 11.67 -5.56
C LEU A 193 -8.51 11.83 -5.80
N ASN A 194 -9.25 12.54 -4.95
CA ASN A 194 -10.66 12.85 -5.18
C ASN A 194 -10.86 13.76 -6.41
N THR A 195 -9.86 14.57 -6.78
CA THR A 195 -9.94 15.45 -7.96
C THR A 195 -9.69 14.71 -9.30
N VAL A 196 -9.30 13.45 -9.27
CA VAL A 196 -9.13 12.63 -10.49
C VAL A 196 -10.42 12.56 -11.31
N ALA A 197 -11.59 12.65 -10.64
CA ALA A 197 -12.88 12.67 -11.31
C ALA A 197 -13.07 13.88 -12.25
N ASP A 198 -12.35 14.98 -12.01
CA ASP A 198 -12.45 16.23 -12.76
C ASP A 198 -11.46 16.26 -13.94
N ILE A 199 -10.68 15.19 -14.15
CA ILE A 199 -9.69 15.13 -15.23
C ILE A 199 -10.32 14.53 -16.49
N ASP A 200 -10.56 15.37 -17.48
CA ASP A 200 -11.06 14.95 -18.79
C ASP A 200 -10.13 13.90 -19.42
N GLY A 201 -10.72 12.83 -19.94
CA GLY A 201 -9.99 11.76 -20.61
C GLY A 201 -9.28 10.74 -19.67
N PHE A 202 -9.21 10.96 -18.35
CA PHE A 202 -8.58 10.03 -17.43
C PHE A 202 -9.13 8.60 -17.53
N PRO A 203 -10.47 8.36 -17.54
CA PRO A 203 -11.00 7.02 -17.69
C PRO A 203 -10.56 6.32 -19.00
N ALA A 204 -10.50 7.07 -20.10
CA ALA A 204 -10.07 6.54 -21.39
C ALA A 204 -8.57 6.19 -21.39
N ALA A 205 -7.73 7.07 -20.84
CA ALA A 205 -6.29 6.85 -20.72
C ALA A 205 -5.96 5.61 -19.90
N VAL A 206 -6.62 5.43 -18.76
CA VAL A 206 -6.42 4.25 -17.90
C VAL A 206 -6.90 2.98 -18.62
N SER A 207 -8.00 3.05 -19.37
CA SER A 207 -8.54 1.89 -20.13
C SER A 207 -7.70 1.52 -21.35
N ALA A 208 -6.76 2.38 -21.78
CA ALA A 208 -5.88 2.11 -22.92
C ALA A 208 -4.82 1.03 -22.65
N LEU A 209 -4.53 0.72 -21.40
CA LEU A 209 -3.60 -0.34 -21.03
C LEU A 209 -4.10 -1.71 -21.54
N ARG A 210 -3.20 -2.46 -22.15
CA ARG A 210 -3.45 -3.83 -22.58
C ARG A 210 -3.63 -4.76 -21.37
N ALA A 211 -4.63 -5.64 -21.44
CA ALA A 211 -4.80 -6.67 -20.42
C ALA A 211 -3.57 -7.57 -20.33
N PRO A 212 -3.03 -7.85 -19.13
CA PRO A 212 -1.85 -8.69 -18.98
C PRO A 212 -2.17 -10.17 -19.25
N GLU A 213 -1.24 -10.87 -19.89
CA GLU A 213 -1.26 -12.33 -20.02
C GLU A 213 -0.80 -12.99 -18.71
N ASP A 214 0.27 -12.44 -18.09
CA ASP A 214 0.78 -12.80 -16.77
C ASP A 214 0.59 -11.63 -15.82
N VAL A 215 -0.31 -11.79 -14.86
CA VAL A 215 -0.67 -10.76 -13.88
C VAL A 215 0.48 -10.50 -12.90
N GLY A 216 1.24 -11.53 -12.54
CA GLY A 216 2.39 -11.40 -11.63
C GLY A 216 3.51 -10.57 -12.27
N ALA A 217 3.87 -10.89 -13.51
CA ALA A 217 4.85 -10.12 -14.28
C ALA A 217 4.38 -8.67 -14.49
N ALA A 218 3.11 -8.47 -14.85
CA ALA A 218 2.55 -7.13 -15.05
C ALA A 218 2.55 -6.29 -13.76
N MET A 219 2.32 -6.90 -12.60
CA MET A 219 2.41 -6.21 -11.31
C MET A 219 3.86 -5.79 -11.00
N SER A 220 4.82 -6.64 -11.33
CA SER A 220 6.24 -6.34 -11.22
C SER A 220 6.66 -5.19 -12.15
N ASP A 221 6.18 -5.22 -13.39
CA ASP A 221 6.42 -4.14 -14.37
C ASP A 221 5.81 -2.82 -13.93
N LEU A 222 4.62 -2.87 -13.30
CA LEU A 222 3.97 -1.69 -12.74
C LEU A 222 4.83 -1.05 -11.64
N ALA A 223 5.30 -1.85 -10.69
CA ALA A 223 6.16 -1.38 -9.60
C ALA A 223 7.48 -0.79 -10.15
N ALA A 224 8.14 -1.48 -11.06
CA ALA A 224 9.39 -1.02 -11.68
C ALA A 224 9.21 0.26 -12.50
N THR A 225 8.09 0.38 -13.22
CA THR A 225 7.76 1.59 -14.00
C THR A 225 7.58 2.79 -13.07
N PHE A 226 6.84 2.63 -11.98
CA PHE A 226 6.63 3.74 -11.04
C PHE A 226 7.85 4.00 -10.14
N ALA A 227 8.75 3.04 -9.94
CA ALA A 227 10.07 3.32 -9.38
C ALA A 227 10.88 4.27 -10.27
N ARG A 228 10.85 4.10 -11.60
CA ARG A 228 11.47 5.04 -12.55
C ARG A 228 10.80 6.41 -12.55
N VAL A 229 9.48 6.45 -12.46
CA VAL A 229 8.73 7.71 -12.30
C VAL A 229 9.14 8.41 -11.00
N PHE A 230 9.25 7.68 -9.89
CA PHE A 230 9.71 8.22 -8.63
C PHE A 230 11.11 8.82 -8.73
N LEU A 231 12.06 8.14 -9.36
CA LEU A 231 13.42 8.63 -9.59
C LEU A 231 13.48 9.95 -10.37
N THR A 232 12.57 10.14 -11.32
CA THR A 232 12.59 11.30 -12.22
C THR A 232 11.67 12.43 -11.80
N GLN A 233 10.63 12.17 -11.01
CA GLN A 233 9.57 13.12 -10.69
C GLN A 233 9.18 13.14 -9.20
N GLY A 234 9.78 12.28 -8.37
CA GLY A 234 9.39 12.10 -6.96
C GLY A 234 9.81 13.23 -6.02
N ARG A 235 10.72 14.10 -6.42
CA ARG A 235 11.37 15.08 -5.52
C ARG A 235 10.38 15.93 -4.74
N ARG A 236 9.38 16.48 -5.41
CA ARG A 236 8.43 17.40 -4.78
C ARG A 236 7.35 16.70 -3.95
N TRP A 237 6.99 15.47 -4.33
CA TRP A 237 5.92 14.70 -3.70
C TRP A 237 6.37 13.27 -3.42
N PRO A 238 7.47 13.06 -2.64
CA PRO A 238 8.07 11.75 -2.49
C PRO A 238 7.09 10.73 -1.95
N THR A 239 6.36 11.02 -0.89
CA THR A 239 5.39 10.10 -0.28
C THR A 239 4.32 9.62 -1.27
N ALA A 240 3.83 10.50 -2.16
CA ALA A 240 2.82 10.13 -3.15
C ALA A 240 3.36 9.09 -4.15
N PHE A 241 4.58 9.31 -4.67
CA PHE A 241 5.20 8.37 -5.60
C PHE A 241 5.71 7.10 -4.92
N VAL A 242 6.13 7.17 -3.65
CA VAL A 242 6.40 5.97 -2.83
C VAL A 242 5.19 5.04 -2.80
N HIS A 243 3.98 5.56 -2.64
CA HIS A 243 2.77 4.75 -2.66
C HIS A 243 2.51 4.08 -4.02
N ALA A 244 2.90 4.73 -5.13
CA ALA A 244 2.78 4.13 -6.46
C ALA A 244 3.76 2.95 -6.69
N VAL A 245 4.80 2.82 -5.85
CA VAL A 245 5.73 1.68 -5.84
C VAL A 245 5.32 0.64 -4.81
N THR A 246 5.09 1.07 -3.56
CA THR A 246 4.87 0.14 -2.44
C THR A 246 3.54 -0.60 -2.53
N ALA A 247 2.47 0.01 -3.06
CA ALA A 247 1.18 -0.65 -3.19
C ALA A 247 1.20 -1.82 -4.20
N PRO A 248 1.74 -1.68 -5.44
CA PRO A 248 1.92 -2.81 -6.34
C PRO A 248 2.80 -3.92 -5.78
N VAL A 249 3.91 -3.59 -5.12
CA VAL A 249 4.80 -4.60 -4.53
C VAL A 249 4.11 -5.36 -3.40
N ALA A 250 3.45 -4.64 -2.49
CA ALA A 250 2.72 -5.27 -1.39
C ALA A 250 1.62 -6.19 -1.90
N ALA A 251 0.73 -5.71 -2.79
CA ALA A 251 -0.35 -6.50 -3.35
C ALA A 251 0.15 -7.63 -4.26
N GLY A 252 1.27 -7.44 -4.95
CA GLY A 252 1.94 -8.46 -5.74
C GLY A 252 2.22 -9.74 -4.95
N SER A 253 2.58 -9.60 -3.68
CA SER A 253 2.82 -10.73 -2.77
C SER A 253 1.53 -11.52 -2.41
N VAL A 254 0.36 -10.92 -2.58
CA VAL A 254 -0.94 -11.54 -2.29
C VAL A 254 -1.53 -12.25 -3.51
N LEU A 255 -1.15 -11.84 -4.73
CA LEU A 255 -1.72 -12.39 -5.98
C LEU A 255 -1.74 -13.92 -6.04
N PRO A 256 -0.68 -14.67 -5.62
CA PRO A 256 -0.70 -16.13 -5.66
C PRO A 256 -1.77 -16.76 -4.77
N LEU A 257 -2.31 -16.01 -3.81
CA LEU A 257 -3.35 -16.46 -2.88
C LEU A 257 -4.76 -16.08 -3.35
N LEU A 258 -4.89 -15.31 -4.43
CA LEU A 258 -6.18 -14.83 -4.94
C LEU A 258 -6.67 -15.69 -6.12
N PRO A 259 -7.99 -15.81 -6.30
CA PRO A 259 -8.56 -16.31 -7.55
C PRO A 259 -8.07 -15.46 -8.74
N ALA A 260 -7.87 -16.09 -9.91
CA ALA A 260 -7.29 -15.44 -11.10
C ALA A 260 -8.00 -14.13 -11.50
N ASP A 261 -9.33 -14.11 -11.46
CA ASP A 261 -10.11 -12.91 -11.79
C ASP A 261 -9.90 -11.79 -10.76
N THR A 262 -9.78 -12.15 -9.48
CA THR A 262 -9.48 -11.19 -8.41
C THR A 262 -8.05 -10.66 -8.53
N ALA A 263 -7.10 -11.52 -8.87
CA ALA A 263 -5.72 -11.11 -9.12
C ALA A 263 -5.63 -10.10 -10.27
N ARG A 264 -6.32 -10.36 -11.38
CA ARG A 264 -6.43 -9.43 -12.52
C ARG A 264 -7.07 -8.11 -12.11
N ALA A 265 -8.20 -8.15 -11.41
CA ALA A 265 -8.87 -6.96 -10.92
C ALA A 265 -7.98 -6.15 -9.95
N THR A 266 -7.11 -6.82 -9.18
CA THR A 266 -6.15 -6.16 -8.29
C THR A 266 -5.09 -5.38 -9.09
N HIS A 267 -4.51 -5.99 -10.13
CA HIS A 267 -3.60 -5.29 -11.03
C HIS A 267 -4.27 -4.05 -11.66
N ASP A 268 -5.48 -4.20 -12.18
CA ASP A 268 -6.21 -3.12 -12.81
C ASP A 268 -6.53 -1.98 -11.85
N ALA A 269 -6.87 -2.30 -10.60
CA ALA A 269 -7.11 -1.29 -9.57
C ALA A 269 -5.83 -0.53 -9.19
N LEU A 270 -4.70 -1.22 -9.10
CA LEU A 270 -3.42 -0.61 -8.77
C LEU A 270 -2.82 0.20 -9.93
N TRP A 271 -3.02 -0.23 -11.16
CA TRP A 271 -2.72 0.61 -12.31
C TRP A 271 -3.51 1.93 -12.27
N ARG A 272 -4.83 1.86 -12.04
CA ARG A 272 -5.68 3.05 -11.92
C ARG A 272 -5.22 3.97 -10.81
N LEU A 273 -4.85 3.38 -9.67
CA LEU A 273 -4.33 4.12 -8.53
C LEU A 273 -3.03 4.84 -8.87
N ALA A 274 -2.05 4.12 -9.43
CA ALA A 274 -0.76 4.68 -9.79
C ALA A 274 -0.90 5.78 -10.86
N ALA A 275 -1.77 5.58 -11.84
CA ALA A 275 -2.13 6.60 -12.82
C ALA A 275 -2.80 7.82 -12.18
N GLY A 276 -3.69 7.62 -11.20
CA GLY A 276 -4.32 8.70 -10.45
C GLY A 276 -3.29 9.51 -9.65
N LEU A 277 -2.40 8.84 -8.91
CA LEU A 277 -1.30 9.51 -8.21
C LEU A 277 -0.43 10.33 -9.16
N TYR A 278 -0.09 9.78 -10.31
CA TYR A 278 0.67 10.49 -11.34
C TYR A 278 -0.08 11.72 -11.85
N SER A 279 -1.35 11.56 -12.24
CA SER A 279 -2.19 12.65 -12.76
C SER A 279 -2.24 13.88 -11.86
N VAL A 280 -2.33 13.68 -10.54
CA VAL A 280 -2.55 14.78 -9.60
C VAL A 280 -1.27 15.29 -8.91
N HIS A 281 -0.11 14.64 -9.10
CA HIS A 281 1.16 15.07 -8.50
C HIS A 281 2.22 15.44 -9.56
N ALA A 282 2.20 14.85 -10.75
CA ALA A 282 3.15 15.15 -11.82
C ALA A 282 3.06 16.56 -12.44
N PRO A 283 1.92 17.28 -12.44
CA PRO A 283 1.86 18.62 -13.03
C PRO A 283 2.92 19.60 -12.54
N ASP A 284 3.32 19.45 -11.27
CA ASP A 284 4.33 20.30 -10.62
C ASP A 284 5.68 19.60 -10.44
N ALA A 285 5.86 18.41 -11.01
CA ALA A 285 7.09 17.65 -10.84
C ALA A 285 8.22 18.26 -11.68
N GLU A 286 9.37 18.44 -11.03
CA GLU A 286 10.62 18.72 -11.73
C GLU A 286 11.19 17.39 -12.22
N THR A 287 11.43 17.28 -13.53
CA THR A 287 12.05 16.09 -14.10
C THR A 287 13.56 16.14 -13.89
N GLU A 288 14.08 15.13 -13.20
CA GLU A 288 15.50 14.97 -12.95
C GLU A 288 16.09 13.85 -13.82
N PRO A 289 17.38 13.90 -14.14
CA PRO A 289 18.06 12.77 -14.78
C PRO A 289 18.01 11.54 -13.86
N LEU A 290 17.83 10.35 -14.44
CA LEU A 290 17.96 9.10 -13.70
C LEU A 290 19.41 8.97 -13.14
N PRO A 291 19.58 8.46 -11.91
CA PRO A 291 20.90 8.15 -11.39
C PRO A 291 21.65 7.19 -12.33
N LEU A 292 22.90 7.49 -12.62
CA LEU A 292 23.80 6.63 -13.37
C LEU A 292 24.96 6.26 -12.46
N GLY A 293 25.22 4.99 -12.31
CA GLY A 293 26.29 4.46 -11.49
C GLY A 293 25.93 3.12 -10.86
N GLU A 294 26.84 2.61 -10.05
CA GLU A 294 26.57 1.42 -9.25
C GLU A 294 25.62 1.78 -8.11
N PRO A 295 24.50 1.06 -7.94
CA PRO A 295 23.60 1.28 -6.82
C PRO A 295 24.28 0.85 -5.51
N ALA A 296 23.81 1.40 -4.39
CA ALA A 296 24.25 0.96 -3.08
C ALA A 296 23.93 -0.54 -2.86
N ALA A 297 24.74 -1.19 -2.03
CA ALA A 297 24.49 -2.58 -1.66
C ALA A 297 23.20 -2.72 -0.84
N GLU A 298 22.52 -3.87 -0.95
CA GLU A 298 21.27 -4.11 -0.23
C GLU A 298 21.39 -3.87 1.27
N GLU A 299 22.49 -4.33 1.89
CA GLU A 299 22.74 -4.18 3.33
C GLU A 299 22.93 -2.72 3.73
N ASP A 300 23.64 -1.92 2.92
CA ASP A 300 23.78 -0.48 3.15
C ASP A 300 22.42 0.24 3.06
N LEU A 301 21.59 -0.12 2.10
CA LEU A 301 20.24 0.44 1.98
C LEU A 301 19.37 0.10 3.19
N ILE A 302 19.46 -1.13 3.72
CA ILE A 302 18.74 -1.56 4.91
C ILE A 302 19.21 -0.74 6.12
N ASP A 303 20.51 -0.67 6.35
CA ASP A 303 21.07 0.03 7.50
C ASP A 303 20.72 1.53 7.48
N ARG A 304 20.77 2.16 6.31
CA ARG A 304 20.36 3.56 6.13
C ARG A 304 18.86 3.77 6.31
N ALA A 305 18.01 2.84 5.87
CA ALA A 305 16.56 2.93 6.06
C ALA A 305 16.17 2.81 7.53
N VAL A 306 16.83 1.91 8.25
CA VAL A 306 16.64 1.75 9.69
C VAL A 306 17.14 2.97 10.45
N ALA A 307 18.33 3.50 10.09
CA ALA A 307 18.88 4.70 10.71
C ALA A 307 18.03 5.95 10.44
N ASN A 308 17.39 6.05 9.26
CA ASN A 308 16.46 7.12 8.93
C ASN A 308 15.19 7.06 9.80
N GLY A 309 14.66 5.87 10.07
CA GLY A 309 13.54 5.61 10.97
C GLY A 309 12.14 5.94 10.43
N ASP A 310 12.02 6.73 9.36
CA ASP A 310 10.73 7.06 8.75
C ASP A 310 10.02 5.81 8.19
N GLU A 311 8.74 5.71 8.44
CA GLU A 311 7.92 4.57 8.04
C GLU A 311 7.84 4.35 6.54
N HIS A 312 7.93 5.42 5.73
CA HIS A 312 7.93 5.32 4.27
C HIS A 312 9.29 4.90 3.75
N ALA A 313 10.39 5.36 4.39
CA ALA A 313 11.75 4.97 4.05
C ALA A 313 11.96 3.46 4.27
N ILE A 314 11.55 2.94 5.41
CA ILE A 314 11.64 1.50 5.74
C ILE A 314 10.80 0.68 4.75
N LYS A 315 9.54 1.05 4.53
CA LYS A 315 8.64 0.31 3.64
C LYS A 315 9.06 0.39 2.16
N LEU A 316 9.54 1.54 1.70
CA LEU A 316 10.04 1.68 0.33
C LEU A 316 11.27 0.81 0.11
N THR A 317 12.21 0.83 1.05
CA THR A 317 13.42 0.00 0.97
C THR A 317 13.04 -1.49 0.94
N GLU A 318 12.16 -1.95 1.84
CA GLU A 318 11.67 -3.34 1.84
C GLU A 318 11.03 -3.71 0.49
N ALA A 319 10.14 -2.86 -0.02
CA ALA A 319 9.45 -3.10 -1.28
C ALA A 319 10.42 -3.15 -2.46
N CYS A 320 11.34 -2.20 -2.56
CA CYS A 320 12.34 -2.15 -3.62
C CYS A 320 13.28 -3.35 -3.59
N LEU A 321 13.78 -3.75 -2.42
CA LEU A 321 14.66 -4.92 -2.27
C LEU A 321 13.92 -6.22 -2.60
N ARG A 322 12.66 -6.36 -2.14
CA ARG A 322 11.83 -7.52 -2.49
C ARG A 322 11.67 -7.65 -3.99
N GLN A 323 11.34 -6.55 -4.66
CA GLN A 323 11.11 -6.54 -6.10
C GLN A 323 12.43 -6.74 -6.87
N TYR A 324 13.53 -6.13 -6.42
CA TYR A 324 14.86 -6.34 -6.98
C TYR A 324 15.30 -7.80 -6.93
N ARG A 325 15.15 -8.46 -5.78
CA ARG A 325 15.47 -9.89 -5.61
C ARG A 325 14.68 -10.80 -6.53
N SER A 326 13.48 -10.37 -6.95
CA SER A 326 12.62 -11.11 -7.87
C SER A 326 12.95 -10.85 -9.35
N THR A 327 13.38 -9.63 -9.71
CA THR A 327 13.50 -9.18 -11.11
C THR A 327 14.94 -8.90 -11.54
N GLY A 328 15.86 -8.62 -10.62
CA GLY A 328 17.19 -8.14 -10.92
C GLY A 328 17.26 -6.69 -11.42
N ASP A 329 16.16 -5.93 -11.36
CA ASP A 329 16.14 -4.54 -11.87
C ASP A 329 16.80 -3.56 -10.90
N HIS A 330 18.01 -3.14 -11.20
CA HIS A 330 18.82 -2.22 -10.41
C HIS A 330 18.17 -0.84 -10.19
N MET A 331 17.20 -0.45 -11.04
CA MET A 331 16.48 0.82 -10.84
C MET A 331 15.69 0.84 -9.52
N LEU A 332 15.34 -0.32 -8.97
CA LEU A 332 14.70 -0.45 -7.68
C LEU A 332 15.65 -0.12 -6.53
N LEU A 333 16.93 -0.51 -6.63
CA LEU A 333 17.96 -0.12 -5.65
C LEU A 333 18.17 1.40 -5.67
N HIS A 334 18.25 2.01 -6.84
CA HIS A 334 18.31 3.46 -6.98
C HIS A 334 17.05 4.15 -6.41
N ALA A 335 15.87 3.57 -6.60
CA ALA A 335 14.64 4.13 -6.03
C ALA A 335 14.64 4.09 -4.48
N ALA A 336 15.12 2.99 -3.89
CA ALA A 336 15.31 2.91 -2.44
C ALA A 336 16.30 3.97 -1.95
N GLU A 337 17.46 4.07 -2.58
CA GLU A 337 18.49 5.05 -2.23
C GLU A 337 17.98 6.50 -2.37
N HIS A 338 17.30 6.81 -3.47
CA HIS A 338 16.69 8.13 -3.69
C HIS A 338 15.64 8.46 -2.62
N GLY A 339 14.83 7.47 -2.23
CA GLY A 339 13.86 7.62 -1.16
C GLY A 339 14.52 8.05 0.15
N LEU A 340 15.66 7.46 0.50
CA LEU A 340 16.43 7.80 1.70
C LEU A 340 16.99 9.24 1.67
N THR A 341 17.06 9.87 0.51
CA THR A 341 17.48 11.28 0.40
C THR A 341 16.30 12.27 0.44
N LEU A 342 15.08 11.81 0.18
CA LEU A 342 13.90 12.66 0.04
C LEU A 342 12.92 12.56 1.21
N LEU A 343 12.89 11.41 1.90
CA LEU A 343 12.01 11.19 3.04
C LEU A 343 12.65 11.74 4.31
N PRO A 344 11.85 12.33 5.22
CA PRO A 344 12.41 12.91 6.44
C PRO A 344 13.05 11.83 7.33
N GLU A 345 13.97 12.24 8.18
CA GLU A 345 14.42 11.44 9.32
C GLU A 345 13.36 11.52 10.43
N ALA A 346 13.07 10.36 11.09
CA ALA A 346 12.07 10.25 12.15
C ALA A 346 12.54 10.84 13.49
#